data_b130240a40e76a28c4d6aea9b769a6ed
#
_entry.id   b130240a40e76a28c4d6aea9b769a6ed
#
_cell.length_a   1.000
_cell.length_b   1.000
_cell.length_c   1.000
_cell.angle_alpha   90.00
_cell.angle_beta   90.00
_cell.angle_gamma   90.00
#
_symmetry.space_group_name_H-M   'P 1'
#
loop_
_entity.id
_entity.type
_entity.pdbx_description
1 polymer ?
#
loop_
_entity_poly.entity_id
_entity_poly.type
_entity_poly.pdbx_seq_one_letter_code
_entity_poly.pdbx_strand_id
1 'polypeptide(L)'
;MSQHPSRPALIALLLAACLLVSGNALATDLDDEIPSQRPEVQSFIDEMVQKHGFDRATLNQQFAQVRMKQKIVDAITRPAESKPWFEYRPIFVTQTRIKEGVKFWNAHEAELQRAEAEYGVPPEIIVAILGVETRYGRHHGGWRVMDALSTLAFAYPKRAAFFRGELEQYLLLTREEGLDPLAVMGSYAGAMGKAQFISSSYRNFAVDFDGDGKRDLWDNTADAIGSVANYFKRHNWQPGAPVGSPAMVGSNRISRLLKEGIKPHTPVKELRKQGVTALQPLPPEAPAALIAFEKKVGRPDYWLGLNNFYVITRYNHSPLYAMAVYQLGEAIKEQRRD
;
A
#
# COMPACT_ATOMS: atom_id res chain seq x y z
N MET A 1 70.38 -47.24 20.40
CA MET A 1 70.15 -48.17 21.52
C MET A 1 69.31 -47.49 22.53
N SER A 2 68.38 -48.17 23.02
CA SER A 2 67.40 -47.83 24.07
C SER A 2 65.97 -47.50 23.60
N GLN A 3 65.18 -48.52 23.72
CA GLN A 3 63.70 -48.51 23.46
C GLN A 3 62.98 -47.99 24.70
N HIS A 4 61.96 -47.21 24.47
CA HIS A 4 60.96 -46.93 25.50
C HIS A 4 59.59 -47.53 25.12
N PRO A 5 58.93 -48.22 26.03
CA PRO A 5 57.60 -48.76 25.77
C PRO A 5 56.52 -47.74 26.09
N SER A 6 55.54 -47.69 25.20
CA SER A 6 54.31 -46.93 25.29
C SER A 6 53.37 -47.50 26.35
N ARG A 7 52.79 -46.64 27.16
CA ARG A 7 51.64 -46.92 28.04
C ARG A 7 50.35 -46.43 27.39
N PRO A 8 49.27 -47.17 27.40
CA PRO A 8 47.97 -46.69 26.91
C PRO A 8 47.26 -45.85 27.98
N ALA A 9 46.82 -44.67 27.56
CA ALA A 9 45.94 -43.81 28.37
C ALA A 9 44.48 -44.27 28.22
N LEU A 10 43.85 -44.60 29.38
CA LEU A 10 42.43 -44.80 29.47
C LEU A 10 41.71 -43.48 29.20
N ILE A 11 40.86 -43.45 28.16
CA ILE A 11 39.93 -42.38 27.91
C ILE A 11 38.62 -42.78 28.56
N ALA A 12 38.27 -42.07 29.64
CA ALA A 12 36.96 -42.16 30.30
C ALA A 12 35.91 -41.45 29.41
N LEU A 13 34.94 -42.21 28.90
CA LEU A 13 33.80 -41.68 28.15
C LEU A 13 32.79 -41.09 29.13
N LEU A 14 32.74 -39.75 29.27
CA LEU A 14 31.67 -39.03 29.89
C LEU A 14 30.51 -38.86 28.90
N LEU A 15 29.47 -39.67 29.03
CA LEU A 15 28.18 -39.47 28.35
C LEU A 15 27.47 -38.27 28.98
N ALA A 16 27.61 -37.09 28.33
CA ALA A 16 26.73 -35.95 28.61
C ALA A 16 25.40 -36.17 27.87
N ALA A 17 24.38 -36.58 28.62
CA ALA A 17 23.01 -36.61 28.10
C ALA A 17 22.54 -35.17 27.90
N CYS A 18 22.66 -34.66 26.65
CA CYS A 18 21.93 -33.47 26.23
C CYS A 18 20.46 -33.82 26.12
N LEU A 19 19.69 -33.48 27.16
CA LEU A 19 18.24 -33.36 27.04
C LEU A 19 17.94 -32.22 26.10
N LEU A 20 17.72 -32.56 24.79
CA LEU A 20 17.05 -31.71 23.83
C LEU A 20 15.60 -31.55 24.30
N VAL A 21 15.34 -30.53 25.10
CA VAL A 21 13.98 -30.00 25.27
C VAL A 21 13.61 -29.39 23.92
N SER A 22 13.04 -30.24 23.05
CA SER A 22 12.29 -29.78 21.90
C SER A 22 11.08 -29.04 22.42
N GLY A 23 11.24 -27.75 22.69
CA GLY A 23 10.11 -26.84 22.89
C GLY A 23 9.32 -26.82 21.58
N ASN A 24 8.34 -27.70 21.46
CA ASN A 24 7.20 -27.43 20.60
C ASN A 24 6.56 -26.16 21.17
N ALA A 25 6.94 -25.01 20.66
CA ALA A 25 6.10 -23.84 20.73
C ALA A 25 4.85 -24.23 19.94
N LEU A 26 3.83 -24.70 20.65
CA LEU A 26 2.47 -24.73 20.14
C LEU A 26 2.23 -23.32 19.63
N ALA A 27 2.03 -23.18 18.31
CA ALA A 27 1.57 -21.93 17.75
C ALA A 27 0.22 -21.66 18.43
N THR A 28 0.23 -20.81 19.46
CA THR A 28 -0.99 -20.34 20.10
C THR A 28 -1.81 -19.68 19.00
N ASP A 29 -3.04 -20.13 18.83
CA ASP A 29 -3.95 -19.48 17.90
C ASP A 29 -4.12 -18.03 18.39
N LEU A 30 -3.76 -17.08 17.52
CA LEU A 30 -3.82 -15.65 17.87
C LEU A 30 -5.24 -15.24 18.30
N ASP A 31 -6.25 -15.96 17.83
CA ASP A 31 -7.66 -15.66 18.12
C ASP A 31 -8.04 -15.90 19.60
N ASP A 32 -7.26 -16.67 20.36
CA ASP A 32 -7.49 -16.96 21.78
C ASP A 32 -6.65 -16.07 22.71
N GLU A 33 -5.77 -15.22 22.18
CA GLU A 33 -4.86 -14.42 22.97
C GLU A 33 -5.48 -13.09 23.40
N ILE A 34 -5.25 -12.69 24.67
CA ILE A 34 -5.63 -11.39 25.22
C ILE A 34 -4.47 -10.40 25.01
N PRO A 35 -4.52 -9.53 23.98
CA PRO A 35 -3.38 -8.70 23.61
C PRO A 35 -2.93 -7.73 24.71
N SER A 36 -3.87 -7.25 25.53
CA SER A 36 -3.58 -6.30 26.61
C SER A 36 -2.63 -6.85 27.68
N GLN A 37 -2.44 -8.17 27.78
CA GLN A 37 -1.52 -8.79 28.72
C GLN A 37 -0.09 -8.93 28.18
N ARG A 38 0.13 -8.67 26.88
CA ARG A 38 1.47 -8.76 26.28
C ARG A 38 2.36 -7.61 26.75
N PRO A 39 3.63 -7.87 27.13
CA PRO A 39 4.57 -6.82 27.54
C PRO A 39 4.77 -5.73 26.47
N GLU A 40 4.80 -6.12 25.18
CA GLU A 40 4.96 -5.18 24.06
C GLU A 40 3.75 -4.27 23.87
N VAL A 41 2.53 -4.73 24.21
CA VAL A 41 1.32 -3.90 24.20
C VAL A 41 1.34 -2.93 25.38
N GLN A 42 1.75 -3.38 26.57
CA GLN A 42 1.89 -2.50 27.72
C GLN A 42 2.97 -1.44 27.49
N SER A 43 4.10 -1.81 26.88
CA SER A 43 5.14 -0.86 26.46
C SER A 43 4.61 0.17 25.44
N PHE A 44 3.73 -0.24 24.53
CA PHE A 44 3.09 0.67 23.57
C PHE A 44 2.13 1.64 24.29
N ILE A 45 1.34 1.15 25.23
CA ILE A 45 0.45 1.99 26.06
C ILE A 45 1.26 3.00 26.86
N ASP A 46 2.37 2.59 27.47
CA ASP A 46 3.28 3.49 28.18
C ASP A 46 3.79 4.62 27.29
N GLU A 47 4.17 4.28 26.06
CA GLU A 47 4.63 5.26 25.07
C GLU A 47 3.51 6.25 24.68
N MET A 48 2.28 5.76 24.46
CA MET A 48 1.14 6.64 24.13
C MET A 48 0.81 7.59 25.26
N VAL A 49 0.88 7.13 26.50
CA VAL A 49 0.70 8.00 27.69
C VAL A 49 1.80 9.06 27.77
N GLN A 50 3.06 8.65 27.65
CA GLN A 50 4.22 9.55 27.80
C GLN A 50 4.35 10.56 26.68
N LYS A 51 4.21 10.12 25.42
CA LYS A 51 4.41 10.99 24.25
C LYS A 51 3.19 11.86 23.93
N HIS A 52 2.01 11.31 24.11
CA HIS A 52 0.79 11.90 23.58
C HIS A 52 -0.28 12.23 24.62
N GLY A 53 -0.01 11.95 25.91
CA GLY A 53 -0.92 12.26 26.99
C GLY A 53 -2.25 11.49 26.95
N PHE A 54 -2.24 10.27 26.41
CA PHE A 54 -3.42 9.40 26.48
C PHE A 54 -3.68 8.97 27.91
N ASP A 55 -4.97 8.78 28.26
CA ASP A 55 -5.33 8.20 29.55
C ASP A 55 -5.04 6.68 29.52
N ARG A 56 -4.24 6.22 30.49
CA ARG A 56 -3.83 4.81 30.62
C ARG A 56 -5.01 3.87 30.81
N ALA A 57 -5.98 4.27 31.66
CA ALA A 57 -7.14 3.43 31.97
C ALA A 57 -7.99 3.22 30.72
N THR A 58 -8.21 4.28 29.94
CA THR A 58 -8.91 4.24 28.65
C THR A 58 -8.20 3.33 27.66
N LEU A 59 -6.87 3.47 27.48
CA LEU A 59 -6.12 2.59 26.56
C LEU A 59 -6.18 1.12 27.00
N ASN A 60 -6.01 0.83 28.29
CA ASN A 60 -6.13 -0.53 28.80
C ASN A 60 -7.52 -1.13 28.53
N GLN A 61 -8.59 -0.34 28.69
CA GLN A 61 -9.95 -0.77 28.39
C GLN A 61 -10.15 -1.04 26.90
N GLN A 62 -9.60 -0.19 26.03
CA GLN A 62 -9.65 -0.38 24.58
C GLN A 62 -8.88 -1.62 24.13
N PHE A 63 -7.64 -1.79 24.60
CA PHE A 63 -6.81 -2.96 24.26
C PHE A 63 -7.35 -4.28 24.82
N ALA A 64 -8.09 -4.27 25.92
CA ALA A 64 -8.80 -5.45 26.41
C ALA A 64 -9.89 -5.95 25.44
N GLN A 65 -10.39 -5.08 24.58
CA GLN A 65 -11.42 -5.41 23.58
C GLN A 65 -10.83 -5.74 22.19
N VAL A 66 -9.51 -5.57 22.00
CA VAL A 66 -8.82 -5.97 20.76
C VAL A 66 -8.90 -7.47 20.59
N ARG A 67 -9.05 -7.90 19.35
CA ARG A 67 -9.02 -9.32 18.94
C ARG A 67 -7.97 -9.48 17.84
N MET A 68 -6.82 -10.05 18.19
CA MET A 68 -5.83 -10.44 17.19
C MET A 68 -6.38 -11.55 16.31
N LYS A 69 -6.02 -11.56 15.02
CA LYS A 69 -6.60 -12.45 14.02
C LYS A 69 -5.54 -13.08 13.15
N GLN A 70 -5.40 -14.41 13.19
CA GLN A 70 -4.50 -15.14 12.30
C GLN A 70 -4.81 -14.89 10.82
N LYS A 71 -6.08 -14.77 10.45
CA LYS A 71 -6.52 -14.45 9.09
C LYS A 71 -5.95 -13.13 8.54
N ILE A 72 -5.65 -12.16 9.40
CA ILE A 72 -5.01 -10.89 9.01
C ILE A 72 -3.55 -11.14 8.62
N VAL A 73 -2.81 -11.92 9.40
CA VAL A 73 -1.43 -12.33 9.09
C VAL A 73 -1.38 -13.15 7.82
N ASP A 74 -2.33 -14.05 7.62
CA ASP A 74 -2.43 -14.86 6.41
C ASP A 74 -2.71 -13.99 5.16
N ALA A 75 -3.59 -12.99 5.29
CA ALA A 75 -3.92 -12.10 4.19
C ALA A 75 -2.72 -11.26 3.75
N ILE A 76 -1.98 -10.67 4.70
CA ILE A 76 -0.85 -9.79 4.35
C ILE A 76 0.35 -10.54 3.79
N THR A 77 0.43 -11.85 3.99
CA THR A 77 1.51 -12.69 3.44
C THR A 77 1.27 -13.14 1.99
N ARG A 78 0.07 -12.88 1.42
CA ARG A 78 -0.32 -13.28 0.06
C ARG A 78 -0.80 -12.07 -0.78
N PRO A 79 0.08 -11.10 -1.09
CA PRO A 79 -0.32 -9.91 -1.82
C PRO A 79 -0.70 -10.24 -3.28
N ALA A 80 -1.70 -9.51 -3.81
CA ALA A 80 -2.14 -9.68 -5.21
C ALA A 80 -1.05 -9.24 -6.21
N GLU A 81 -0.16 -8.34 -5.83
CA GLU A 81 0.97 -7.81 -6.63
C GLU A 81 2.03 -8.87 -6.99
N SER A 82 1.96 -10.07 -6.43
CA SER A 82 2.80 -11.20 -6.84
C SER A 82 2.37 -11.84 -8.18
N LYS A 83 1.20 -11.47 -8.71
CA LYS A 83 0.68 -11.97 -9.99
C LYS A 83 1.38 -11.31 -11.19
N PRO A 84 1.54 -12.01 -12.33
CA PRO A 84 1.96 -11.39 -13.58
C PRO A 84 0.88 -10.43 -14.09
N TRP A 85 1.28 -9.43 -14.91
CA TRP A 85 0.37 -8.39 -15.37
C TRP A 85 -0.89 -8.90 -16.08
N PHE A 86 -0.78 -9.93 -16.89
CA PHE A 86 -1.92 -10.49 -17.62
C PHE A 86 -2.99 -11.12 -16.71
N GLU A 87 -2.64 -11.47 -15.47
CA GLU A 87 -3.58 -11.91 -14.43
C GLU A 87 -4.03 -10.78 -13.51
N TYR A 88 -3.16 -9.79 -13.27
CA TYR A 88 -3.44 -8.64 -12.40
C TYR A 88 -4.42 -7.65 -13.04
N ARG A 89 -4.18 -7.29 -14.31
CA ARG A 89 -4.99 -6.31 -15.05
C ARG A 89 -6.50 -6.61 -15.04
N PRO A 90 -6.96 -7.86 -15.33
CA PRO A 90 -8.39 -8.19 -15.35
C PRO A 90 -9.09 -8.07 -14.00
N ILE A 91 -8.38 -7.97 -12.88
CA ILE A 91 -8.98 -7.74 -11.56
C ILE A 91 -9.61 -6.34 -11.50
N PHE A 92 -8.98 -5.36 -12.13
CA PHE A 92 -9.35 -3.95 -12.01
C PHE A 92 -9.94 -3.35 -13.28
N VAL A 93 -9.39 -3.66 -14.46
CA VAL A 93 -9.83 -3.07 -15.72
C VAL A 93 -10.90 -3.97 -16.35
N THR A 94 -12.15 -3.79 -15.91
CA THR A 94 -13.32 -4.55 -16.38
C THR A 94 -14.40 -3.62 -16.90
N GLN A 95 -15.22 -4.07 -17.87
CA GLN A 95 -16.33 -3.28 -18.41
C GLN A 95 -17.30 -2.82 -17.33
N THR A 96 -17.56 -3.67 -16.33
CA THR A 96 -18.43 -3.30 -15.21
C THR A 96 -17.85 -2.14 -14.42
N ARG A 97 -16.54 -2.20 -14.06
CA ARG A 97 -15.88 -1.13 -13.29
C ARG A 97 -15.77 0.15 -14.10
N ILE A 98 -15.53 0.06 -15.42
CA ILE A 98 -15.51 1.23 -16.30
C ILE A 98 -16.88 1.91 -16.32
N LYS A 99 -17.97 1.17 -16.55
CA LYS A 99 -19.33 1.72 -16.54
C LYS A 99 -19.71 2.34 -15.18
N GLU A 100 -19.31 1.71 -14.09
CA GLU A 100 -19.50 2.25 -12.74
C GLU A 100 -18.68 3.54 -12.53
N GLY A 101 -17.47 3.61 -13.10
CA GLY A 101 -16.62 4.80 -13.07
C GLY A 101 -17.24 5.98 -13.83
N VAL A 102 -17.83 5.74 -15.00
CA VAL A 102 -18.57 6.78 -15.75
C VAL A 102 -19.76 7.31 -14.92
N LYS A 103 -20.50 6.41 -14.28
CA LYS A 103 -21.62 6.82 -13.40
C LYS A 103 -21.14 7.63 -12.20
N PHE A 104 -20.05 7.20 -11.57
CA PHE A 104 -19.45 7.92 -10.45
C PHE A 104 -18.95 9.31 -10.88
N TRP A 105 -18.26 9.42 -12.01
CA TRP A 105 -17.79 10.69 -12.54
C TRP A 105 -18.96 11.65 -12.81
N ASN A 106 -20.00 11.19 -13.49
CA ASN A 106 -21.16 12.03 -13.80
C ASN A 106 -21.90 12.48 -12.54
N ALA A 107 -21.94 11.65 -11.50
CA ALA A 107 -22.58 11.99 -10.22
C ALA A 107 -21.78 13.00 -9.37
N HIS A 108 -20.46 13.09 -9.57
CA HIS A 108 -19.55 13.93 -8.81
C HIS A 108 -18.70 14.86 -9.69
N GLU A 109 -19.28 15.29 -10.81
CA GLU A 109 -18.55 16.09 -11.80
C GLU A 109 -18.04 17.42 -11.22
N ALA A 110 -18.84 18.10 -10.42
CA ALA A 110 -18.49 19.38 -9.83
C ALA A 110 -17.30 19.27 -8.86
N GLU A 111 -17.34 18.26 -7.97
CA GLU A 111 -16.27 17.99 -7.01
C GLU A 111 -14.97 17.58 -7.72
N LEU A 112 -15.07 16.76 -8.77
CA LEU A 112 -13.91 16.33 -9.56
C LEU A 112 -13.28 17.49 -10.33
N GLN A 113 -14.08 18.36 -10.95
CA GLN A 113 -13.59 19.57 -11.63
C GLN A 113 -12.93 20.55 -10.65
N ARG A 114 -13.52 20.73 -9.46
CA ARG A 114 -12.91 21.54 -8.40
C ARG A 114 -11.60 20.94 -7.92
N ALA A 115 -11.53 19.61 -7.73
CA ALA A 115 -10.29 18.92 -7.33
C ALA A 115 -9.19 19.06 -8.39
N GLU A 116 -9.54 18.97 -9.67
CA GLU A 116 -8.59 19.22 -10.77
C GLU A 116 -8.08 20.66 -10.75
N ALA A 117 -8.97 21.64 -10.60
CA ALA A 117 -8.61 23.07 -10.56
C ALA A 117 -7.71 23.40 -9.34
N GLU A 118 -7.96 22.81 -8.17
CA GLU A 118 -7.25 23.10 -6.93
C GLU A 118 -5.94 22.33 -6.79
N TYR A 119 -5.93 21.06 -7.19
CA TYR A 119 -4.79 20.15 -6.98
C TYR A 119 -4.05 19.77 -8.27
N GLY A 120 -4.62 20.06 -9.43
CA GLY A 120 -4.02 19.76 -10.74
C GLY A 120 -4.05 18.28 -11.13
N VAL A 121 -4.84 17.46 -10.44
CA VAL A 121 -4.99 16.02 -10.71
C VAL A 121 -6.23 15.79 -11.56
N PRO A 122 -6.11 15.18 -12.76
CA PRO A 122 -7.24 15.05 -13.66
C PRO A 122 -8.29 14.05 -13.12
N PRO A 123 -9.58 14.28 -13.38
CA PRO A 123 -10.70 13.49 -12.88
C PRO A 123 -10.55 11.99 -13.10
N GLU A 124 -10.08 11.55 -14.26
CA GLU A 124 -9.90 10.14 -14.59
C GLU A 124 -8.98 9.39 -13.64
N ILE A 125 -7.95 10.06 -13.09
CA ILE A 125 -7.03 9.47 -12.12
C ILE A 125 -7.70 9.34 -10.75
N ILE A 126 -8.40 10.37 -10.30
CA ILE A 126 -9.12 10.35 -9.00
C ILE A 126 -10.20 9.26 -9.02
N VAL A 127 -11.01 9.21 -10.09
CA VAL A 127 -12.06 8.20 -10.27
C VAL A 127 -11.46 6.79 -10.32
N ALA A 128 -10.34 6.61 -11.03
CA ALA A 128 -9.68 5.31 -11.12
C ALA A 128 -9.13 4.83 -9.78
N ILE A 129 -8.54 5.71 -8.96
CA ILE A 129 -8.10 5.38 -7.60
C ILE A 129 -9.29 4.88 -6.78
N LEU A 130 -10.38 5.65 -6.69
CA LEU A 130 -11.57 5.25 -5.93
C LEU A 130 -12.20 3.97 -6.50
N GLY A 131 -12.08 3.76 -7.82
CA GLY A 131 -12.51 2.54 -8.49
C GLY A 131 -11.67 1.32 -8.15
N VAL A 132 -10.35 1.45 -8.08
CA VAL A 132 -9.41 0.36 -7.73
C VAL A 132 -9.53 0.03 -6.25
N GLU A 133 -9.53 1.02 -5.37
CA GLU A 133 -9.50 0.84 -3.92
C GLU A 133 -10.78 0.23 -3.37
N THR A 134 -11.93 0.81 -3.68
CA THR A 134 -13.19 0.46 -3.02
C THR A 134 -14.35 0.20 -3.97
N ARG A 135 -14.07 0.13 -5.27
CA ARG A 135 -15.13 0.07 -6.29
C ARG A 135 -16.14 1.22 -6.08
N TYR A 136 -15.59 2.45 -6.04
CA TYR A 136 -16.36 3.70 -5.86
C TYR A 136 -17.11 3.75 -4.52
N GLY A 137 -16.48 3.31 -3.45
CA GLY A 137 -17.05 3.34 -2.10
C GLY A 137 -17.95 2.17 -1.73
N ARG A 138 -17.97 1.07 -2.51
CA ARG A 138 -18.80 -0.11 -2.18
C ARG A 138 -18.16 -1.10 -1.22
N HIS A 139 -16.84 -1.09 -1.11
CA HIS A 139 -16.07 -2.08 -0.34
C HIS A 139 -14.97 -1.41 0.48
N HIS A 140 -15.27 -1.00 1.70
CA HIS A 140 -14.34 -0.30 2.59
C HIS A 140 -13.48 -1.24 3.46
N GLY A 141 -13.64 -2.56 3.32
CA GLY A 141 -13.07 -3.55 4.21
C GLY A 141 -14.06 -3.97 5.32
N GLY A 142 -13.77 -5.11 5.94
CA GLY A 142 -14.64 -5.73 6.94
C GLY A 142 -13.94 -6.02 8.28
N TRP A 143 -12.81 -5.36 8.56
CA TRP A 143 -12.05 -5.55 9.79
C TRP A 143 -12.11 -4.30 10.65
N ARG A 144 -12.21 -4.46 11.97
CA ARG A 144 -11.94 -3.32 12.87
C ARG A 144 -10.49 -2.91 12.69
N VAL A 145 -10.26 -1.63 12.43
CA VAL A 145 -8.90 -1.10 12.19
C VAL A 145 -8.00 -1.31 13.41
N MET A 146 -8.55 -1.16 14.61
CA MET A 146 -7.85 -1.43 15.86
C MET A 146 -7.35 -2.87 15.96
N ASP A 147 -8.17 -3.87 15.59
CA ASP A 147 -7.77 -5.28 15.55
C ASP A 147 -6.71 -5.54 14.47
N ALA A 148 -6.90 -4.97 13.28
CA ALA A 148 -5.98 -5.17 12.17
C ALA A 148 -4.58 -4.63 12.48
N LEU A 149 -4.50 -3.37 12.92
CA LEU A 149 -3.23 -2.73 13.23
C LEU A 149 -2.56 -3.37 14.44
N SER A 150 -3.31 -3.73 15.49
CA SER A 150 -2.75 -4.43 16.64
C SER A 150 -2.21 -5.81 16.29
N THR A 151 -2.94 -6.59 15.48
CA THR A 151 -2.47 -7.88 14.98
C THR A 151 -1.13 -7.73 14.24
N LEU A 152 -1.04 -6.76 13.32
CA LEU A 152 0.15 -6.57 12.50
C LEU A 152 1.32 -5.94 13.29
N ALA A 153 1.02 -5.08 14.25
CA ALA A 153 2.03 -4.46 15.12
C ALA A 153 2.69 -5.46 16.07
N PHE A 154 1.94 -6.43 16.60
CA PHE A 154 2.40 -7.29 17.68
C PHE A 154 2.54 -8.78 17.29
N ALA A 155 2.01 -9.20 16.14
CA ALA A 155 2.08 -10.58 15.66
C ALA A 155 2.66 -10.75 14.24
N TYR A 156 3.13 -9.68 13.59
CA TYR A 156 3.75 -9.74 12.27
C TYR A 156 5.16 -9.14 12.26
N PRO A 157 6.21 -9.89 12.67
CA PRO A 157 7.56 -9.36 12.89
C PRO A 157 8.19 -8.65 11.70
N LYS A 158 7.90 -9.10 10.45
CA LYS A 158 8.49 -8.53 9.22
C LYS A 158 8.24 -7.03 9.06
N ARG A 159 7.10 -6.52 9.56
CA ARG A 159 6.72 -5.11 9.46
C ARG A 159 6.15 -4.55 10.77
N ALA A 160 6.43 -5.19 11.91
CA ALA A 160 5.90 -4.80 13.21
C ALA A 160 6.15 -3.31 13.53
N ALA A 161 7.36 -2.81 13.32
CA ALA A 161 7.69 -1.40 13.56
C ALA A 161 6.83 -0.43 12.73
N PHE A 162 6.58 -0.76 11.47
CA PHE A 162 5.72 0.04 10.59
C PHE A 162 4.28 0.08 11.11
N PHE A 163 3.70 -1.10 11.39
CA PHE A 163 2.30 -1.17 11.85
C PHE A 163 2.11 -0.63 13.26
N ARG A 164 3.16 -0.71 14.10
CA ARG A 164 3.16 -0.05 15.41
C ARG A 164 3.08 1.48 15.26
N GLY A 165 3.83 2.05 14.30
CA GLY A 165 3.72 3.46 13.95
C GLY A 165 2.32 3.83 13.40
N GLU A 166 1.73 2.98 12.55
CA GLU A 166 0.37 3.21 12.04
C GLU A 166 -0.69 3.09 13.15
N LEU A 167 -0.50 2.21 14.15
CA LEU A 167 -1.37 2.11 15.31
C LEU A 167 -1.28 3.37 16.20
N GLU A 168 -0.07 3.93 16.39
CA GLU A 168 0.14 5.24 17.03
C GLU A 168 -0.62 6.35 16.29
N GLN A 169 -0.45 6.42 14.96
CA GLN A 169 -1.15 7.41 14.11
C GLN A 169 -2.67 7.20 14.15
N TYR A 170 -3.14 5.95 14.27
CA TYR A 170 -4.56 5.63 14.36
C TYR A 170 -5.20 6.14 15.64
N LEU A 171 -4.56 5.92 16.79
CA LEU A 171 -5.05 6.44 18.07
C LEU A 171 -5.10 7.98 18.08
N LEU A 172 -4.09 8.62 17.49
CA LEU A 172 -4.07 10.08 17.33
C LEU A 172 -5.20 10.56 16.41
N LEU A 173 -5.38 9.89 15.26
CA LEU A 173 -6.45 10.18 14.31
C LEU A 173 -7.83 10.08 14.95
N THR A 174 -8.12 8.99 15.64
CA THR A 174 -9.44 8.78 16.24
C THR A 174 -9.74 9.81 17.33
N ARG A 175 -8.72 10.24 18.08
CA ARG A 175 -8.84 11.35 19.03
C ARG A 175 -9.09 12.69 18.35
N GLU A 176 -8.37 12.99 17.27
CA GLU A 176 -8.49 14.24 16.49
C GLU A 176 -9.86 14.37 15.82
N GLU A 177 -10.38 13.27 15.27
CA GLU A 177 -11.68 13.25 14.56
C GLU A 177 -12.86 12.91 15.49
N GLY A 178 -12.62 12.68 16.79
CA GLY A 178 -13.67 12.30 17.73
C GLY A 178 -14.32 10.94 17.43
N LEU A 179 -13.59 10.01 16.84
CA LEU A 179 -14.07 8.68 16.47
C LEU A 179 -13.84 7.66 17.60
N ASP A 180 -14.75 6.70 17.75
CA ASP A 180 -14.53 5.54 18.59
C ASP A 180 -13.50 4.59 17.90
N PRO A 181 -12.29 4.39 18.45
CA PRO A 181 -11.28 3.54 17.84
C PRO A 181 -11.69 2.07 17.72
N LEU A 182 -12.71 1.63 18.46
CA LEU A 182 -13.22 0.26 18.38
C LEU A 182 -14.34 0.09 17.34
N ALA A 183 -14.88 1.18 16.80
CA ALA A 183 -15.97 1.15 15.82
C ALA A 183 -15.48 1.30 14.36
N VAL A 184 -14.30 1.89 14.13
CA VAL A 184 -13.80 2.16 12.78
C VAL A 184 -13.50 0.87 12.03
N MET A 185 -14.10 0.75 10.83
CA MET A 185 -13.91 -0.39 9.92
C MET A 185 -12.98 -0.04 8.77
N GLY A 186 -12.20 -1.04 8.32
CA GLY A 186 -11.25 -0.87 7.23
C GLY A 186 -10.75 -2.21 6.66
N SER A 187 -9.64 -2.16 5.93
CA SER A 187 -9.01 -3.36 5.36
C SER A 187 -8.25 -4.16 6.43
N TYR A 188 -7.84 -5.37 6.08
CA TYR A 188 -6.96 -6.20 6.92
C TYR A 188 -5.60 -5.55 7.22
N ALA A 189 -5.19 -4.54 6.46
CA ALA A 189 -3.96 -3.77 6.67
C ALA A 189 -4.21 -2.41 7.35
N GLY A 190 -5.43 -2.15 7.83
CA GLY A 190 -5.80 -0.91 8.51
C GLY A 190 -6.05 0.28 7.58
N ALA A 191 -6.26 0.06 6.28
CA ALA A 191 -6.64 1.12 5.35
C ALA A 191 -8.14 1.45 5.48
N MET A 192 -8.50 2.74 5.39
CA MET A 192 -9.78 3.28 5.81
C MET A 192 -10.51 4.06 4.71
N GLY A 193 -11.83 3.98 4.72
CA GLY A 193 -12.74 4.79 3.90
C GLY A 193 -12.66 4.49 2.41
N LYS A 194 -13.33 5.33 1.59
CA LYS A 194 -13.38 5.21 0.12
C LYS A 194 -12.01 5.30 -0.53
N ALA A 195 -11.11 6.10 0.06
CA ALA A 195 -9.74 6.33 -0.41
C ALA A 195 -8.72 5.29 0.10
N GLN A 196 -9.10 4.38 1.00
CA GLN A 196 -8.23 3.37 1.60
C GLN A 196 -6.92 3.97 2.15
N PHE A 197 -7.00 5.10 2.85
CA PHE A 197 -5.84 5.69 3.51
C PHE A 197 -5.46 4.90 4.77
N ILE A 198 -4.17 4.61 4.93
CA ILE A 198 -3.60 4.20 6.21
C ILE A 198 -3.60 5.40 7.17
N SER A 199 -3.44 5.15 8.46
CA SER A 199 -3.62 6.17 9.50
C SER A 199 -2.74 7.40 9.31
N SER A 200 -1.46 7.20 9.00
CA SER A 200 -0.52 8.29 8.72
C SER A 200 -0.91 9.09 7.46
N SER A 201 -1.40 8.41 6.41
CA SER A 201 -1.87 9.08 5.20
C SER A 201 -3.14 9.88 5.46
N TYR A 202 -4.07 9.36 6.26
CA TYR A 202 -5.28 10.07 6.65
C TYR A 202 -4.92 11.38 7.35
N ARG A 203 -4.10 11.34 8.40
CA ARG A 203 -3.70 12.54 9.15
C ARG A 203 -2.96 13.58 8.30
N ASN A 204 -2.15 13.14 7.34
CA ASN A 204 -1.32 14.03 6.54
C ASN A 204 -2.00 14.56 5.28
N PHE A 205 -2.96 13.84 4.71
CA PHE A 205 -3.48 14.13 3.36
C PHE A 205 -5.00 14.22 3.27
N ALA A 206 -5.77 13.69 4.24
CA ALA A 206 -7.22 13.88 4.23
C ALA A 206 -7.57 15.37 4.40
N VAL A 207 -8.56 15.82 3.65
CA VAL A 207 -9.06 17.19 3.67
C VAL A 207 -10.58 17.19 3.87
N ASP A 208 -11.06 18.18 4.57
CA ASP A 208 -12.47 18.59 4.59
C ASP A 208 -12.70 19.36 3.28
N PHE A 209 -13.19 18.64 2.25
CA PHE A 209 -13.25 19.22 0.92
C PHE A 209 -14.57 19.94 0.66
N ASP A 210 -15.66 19.66 1.34
CA ASP A 210 -16.91 20.41 1.24
C ASP A 210 -17.07 21.52 2.28
N GLY A 211 -16.20 21.56 3.30
CA GLY A 211 -16.14 22.62 4.30
C GLY A 211 -17.15 22.45 5.44
N ASP A 212 -17.57 21.21 5.72
CA ASP A 212 -18.52 20.91 6.81
C ASP A 212 -17.85 20.84 8.21
N GLY A 213 -16.53 20.99 8.28
CA GLY A 213 -15.72 20.95 9.50
C GLY A 213 -15.23 19.56 9.88
N LYS A 214 -15.39 18.56 9.02
CA LYS A 214 -14.95 17.18 9.24
C LYS A 214 -14.15 16.65 8.06
N ARG A 215 -13.34 15.63 8.28
CA ARG A 215 -12.64 14.90 7.23
C ARG A 215 -13.21 13.47 7.19
N ASP A 216 -14.30 13.27 6.45
CA ASP A 216 -14.99 11.98 6.41
C ASP A 216 -14.71 11.21 5.11
N LEU A 217 -13.83 10.23 5.17
CA LEU A 217 -13.52 9.36 4.03
C LEU A 217 -14.47 8.16 3.86
N TRP A 218 -15.43 7.94 4.78
CA TRP A 218 -16.37 6.82 4.71
C TRP A 218 -17.66 7.23 4.00
N ASP A 219 -18.31 8.28 4.46
CA ASP A 219 -19.63 8.65 3.98
C ASP A 219 -19.57 9.86 3.05
N ASN A 220 -18.63 10.80 3.25
CA ASN A 220 -18.46 11.99 2.41
C ASN A 220 -17.58 11.70 1.17
N THR A 221 -18.23 11.70 -0.01
CA THR A 221 -17.53 11.46 -1.27
C THR A 221 -16.70 12.67 -1.72
N ALA A 222 -17.12 13.90 -1.38
CA ALA A 222 -16.34 15.10 -1.71
C ALA A 222 -14.99 15.07 -0.99
N ASP A 223 -14.96 14.71 0.30
CA ASP A 223 -13.72 14.58 1.07
C ASP A 223 -12.82 13.49 0.51
N ALA A 224 -13.39 12.36 0.10
CA ALA A 224 -12.61 11.30 -0.52
C ALA A 224 -11.96 11.75 -1.84
N ILE A 225 -12.69 12.48 -2.69
CA ILE A 225 -12.19 13.07 -3.95
C ILE A 225 -11.07 14.07 -3.67
N GLY A 226 -11.32 15.03 -2.79
CA GLY A 226 -10.35 16.06 -2.40
C GLY A 226 -9.09 15.46 -1.78
N SER A 227 -9.26 14.47 -0.90
CA SER A 227 -8.15 13.81 -0.22
C SER A 227 -7.25 13.01 -1.17
N VAL A 228 -7.83 12.28 -2.15
CA VAL A 228 -7.06 11.61 -3.20
C VAL A 228 -6.27 12.64 -4.02
N ALA A 229 -6.90 13.74 -4.43
CA ALA A 229 -6.24 14.79 -5.21
C ALA A 229 -5.13 15.47 -4.40
N ASN A 230 -5.38 15.82 -3.13
CA ASN A 230 -4.37 16.38 -2.23
C ASN A 230 -3.18 15.43 -2.03
N TYR A 231 -3.43 14.12 -1.87
CA TYR A 231 -2.38 13.11 -1.78
C TYR A 231 -1.43 13.18 -2.97
N PHE A 232 -1.94 13.21 -4.19
CA PHE A 232 -1.12 13.29 -5.40
C PHE A 232 -0.37 14.62 -5.52
N LYS A 233 -1.01 15.75 -5.24
CA LYS A 233 -0.36 17.07 -5.19
C LYS A 233 0.82 17.07 -4.21
N ARG A 234 0.62 16.54 -3.01
CA ARG A 234 1.65 16.46 -1.96
C ARG A 234 2.78 15.48 -2.31
N HIS A 235 2.55 14.56 -3.23
CA HIS A 235 3.56 13.65 -3.79
C HIS A 235 4.16 14.14 -5.12
N ASN A 236 4.06 15.44 -5.42
CA ASN A 236 4.62 16.10 -6.60
C ASN A 236 4.00 15.66 -7.92
N TRP A 237 2.68 15.50 -7.96
CA TRP A 237 1.95 15.41 -9.23
C TRP A 237 2.23 16.63 -10.08
N GLN A 238 2.52 16.45 -11.36
CA GLN A 238 2.77 17.52 -12.33
C GLN A 238 1.52 17.73 -13.17
N PRO A 239 0.76 18.84 -12.97
CA PRO A 239 -0.44 19.13 -13.73
C PRO A 239 -0.15 19.19 -15.24
N GLY A 240 -1.01 18.55 -16.04
CA GLY A 240 -0.87 18.52 -17.51
C GLY A 240 0.28 17.69 -18.06
N ALA A 241 1.17 17.16 -17.20
CA ALA A 241 2.25 16.28 -17.66
C ALA A 241 1.73 14.86 -17.92
N PRO A 242 2.24 14.17 -18.97
CA PRO A 242 1.83 12.80 -19.28
C PRO A 242 2.24 11.82 -18.15
N VAL A 243 1.42 10.79 -17.97
CA VAL A 243 1.73 9.69 -17.04
C VAL A 243 2.81 8.78 -17.62
N GLY A 244 2.70 8.44 -18.90
CA GLY A 244 3.65 7.59 -19.59
C GLY A 244 3.25 7.34 -21.04
N SER A 245 4.00 6.49 -21.72
CA SER A 245 3.76 6.08 -23.11
C SER A 245 4.10 4.61 -23.30
N PRO A 246 3.32 3.84 -24.07
CA PRO A 246 3.82 2.58 -24.61
C PRO A 246 5.14 2.81 -25.34
N ALA A 247 6.03 1.81 -25.34
CA ALA A 247 7.35 1.93 -25.95
C ALA A 247 7.71 0.72 -26.81
N MET A 248 8.39 0.98 -27.93
CA MET A 248 9.08 -0.03 -28.71
C MET A 248 10.52 -0.18 -28.22
N VAL A 249 10.98 -1.42 -28.16
CA VAL A 249 12.35 -1.76 -27.79
C VAL A 249 13.03 -2.49 -28.93
N GLY A 250 14.01 -1.84 -29.52
CA GLY A 250 14.80 -2.35 -30.66
C GLY A 250 16.14 -2.99 -30.28
N SER A 251 16.48 -3.03 -28.99
CA SER A 251 17.78 -3.53 -28.50
C SER A 251 17.60 -4.64 -27.46
N ASN A 252 18.50 -5.64 -27.50
CA ASN A 252 18.57 -6.66 -26.44
C ASN A 252 19.27 -6.17 -25.14
N ARG A 253 19.73 -4.90 -25.13
CA ARG A 253 20.48 -4.33 -23.99
C ARG A 253 19.63 -3.63 -22.95
N ILE A 254 18.32 -3.90 -22.94
CA ILE A 254 17.35 -3.26 -22.01
C ILE A 254 17.39 -3.82 -20.58
N SER A 255 18.02 -4.99 -20.37
CA SER A 255 18.04 -5.62 -19.05
C SER A 255 18.64 -4.73 -17.96
N ARG A 256 19.57 -3.83 -18.32
CA ARG A 256 20.10 -2.83 -17.40
C ARG A 256 19.02 -1.80 -17.03
N LEU A 257 18.36 -1.23 -18.03
CA LEU A 257 17.31 -0.21 -17.82
C LEU A 257 16.16 -0.73 -16.95
N LEU A 258 15.75 -1.98 -17.14
CA LEU A 258 14.71 -2.63 -16.32
C LEU A 258 15.13 -2.84 -14.86
N LYS A 259 16.45 -2.96 -14.58
CA LYS A 259 16.98 -3.12 -13.21
C LYS A 259 17.15 -1.80 -12.47
N GLU A 260 17.18 -0.67 -13.17
CA GLU A 260 17.35 0.67 -12.57
C GLU A 260 16.11 1.15 -11.80
N GLY A 261 15.03 0.36 -11.84
CA GLY A 261 13.80 0.61 -11.07
C GLY A 261 12.81 1.53 -11.79
N ILE A 262 11.72 1.85 -11.08
CA ILE A 262 10.56 2.56 -11.66
C ILE A 262 10.57 4.07 -11.43
N LYS A 263 11.52 4.58 -10.61
CA LYS A 263 11.67 6.03 -10.43
C LYS A 263 12.29 6.61 -11.72
N PRO A 264 11.68 7.64 -12.34
CA PRO A 264 12.23 8.25 -13.55
C PRO A 264 13.65 8.78 -13.32
N HIS A 265 14.59 8.38 -14.18
CA HIS A 265 16.01 8.70 -14.00
C HIS A 265 16.75 9.07 -15.29
N THR A 266 16.23 8.65 -16.48
CA THR A 266 16.92 8.85 -17.76
C THR A 266 16.03 9.68 -18.68
N PRO A 267 16.55 10.77 -19.30
CA PRO A 267 15.78 11.56 -20.28
C PRO A 267 15.28 10.71 -21.46
N VAL A 268 14.06 10.97 -21.92
CA VAL A 268 13.45 10.25 -23.06
C VAL A 268 14.36 10.23 -24.28
N LYS A 269 15.04 11.35 -24.60
CA LYS A 269 16.01 11.42 -25.71
C LYS A 269 17.17 10.45 -25.56
N GLU A 270 17.66 10.22 -24.34
CA GLU A 270 18.75 9.29 -24.06
C GLU A 270 18.29 7.83 -24.10
N LEU A 271 17.06 7.55 -23.67
CA LEU A 271 16.42 6.23 -23.83
C LEU A 271 16.27 5.88 -25.31
N ARG A 272 15.92 6.86 -26.15
CA ARG A 272 15.83 6.69 -27.62
C ARG A 272 17.19 6.28 -28.23
N LYS A 273 18.29 6.90 -27.80
CA LYS A 273 19.66 6.51 -28.25
C LYS A 273 20.02 5.08 -27.81
N GLN A 274 19.41 4.59 -26.73
CA GLN A 274 19.59 3.22 -26.24
C GLN A 274 18.61 2.22 -26.88
N GLY A 275 17.84 2.64 -27.90
CA GLY A 275 16.92 1.78 -28.65
C GLY A 275 15.53 1.63 -28.00
N VAL A 276 15.16 2.54 -27.12
CA VAL A 276 13.80 2.58 -26.51
C VAL A 276 13.06 3.80 -27.07
N THR A 277 12.00 3.58 -27.84
CA THR A 277 11.23 4.64 -28.51
C THR A 277 9.81 4.69 -27.96
N ALA A 278 9.39 5.86 -27.46
CA ALA A 278 8.00 6.10 -27.06
C ALA A 278 7.08 6.05 -28.28
N LEU A 279 5.89 5.44 -28.14
CA LEU A 279 4.89 5.37 -29.20
C LEU A 279 3.95 6.58 -29.21
N GLN A 280 3.92 7.34 -28.11
CA GLN A 280 3.21 8.61 -28.02
C GLN A 280 4.23 9.73 -27.80
N PRO A 281 3.93 10.97 -28.21
CA PRO A 281 4.83 12.10 -27.99
C PRO A 281 5.13 12.31 -26.51
N LEU A 282 6.42 12.36 -26.16
CA LEU A 282 6.89 12.69 -24.80
C LEU A 282 7.91 13.83 -24.88
N PRO A 283 7.99 14.71 -23.85
CA PRO A 283 9.02 15.74 -23.80
C PRO A 283 10.42 15.08 -23.81
N PRO A 284 11.32 15.47 -24.73
CA PRO A 284 12.63 14.81 -24.88
C PRO A 284 13.52 14.84 -23.63
N GLU A 285 13.40 15.93 -22.86
CA GLU A 285 14.18 16.14 -21.63
C GLU A 285 13.54 15.52 -20.38
N ALA A 286 12.27 15.08 -20.46
CA ALA A 286 11.60 14.49 -19.30
C ALA A 286 12.28 13.19 -18.90
N PRO A 287 12.62 13.03 -17.60
CA PRO A 287 13.12 11.76 -17.10
C PRO A 287 12.00 10.71 -17.15
N ALA A 288 12.37 9.50 -17.57
CA ALA A 288 11.48 8.35 -17.63
C ALA A 288 12.20 7.10 -17.09
N ALA A 289 11.42 6.07 -16.74
CA ALA A 289 11.89 4.73 -16.44
C ALA A 289 11.26 3.73 -17.41
N LEU A 290 12.05 2.74 -17.84
CA LEU A 290 11.54 1.64 -18.67
C LEU A 290 10.91 0.58 -17.77
N ILE A 291 9.67 0.23 -18.06
CA ILE A 291 8.87 -0.73 -17.31
C ILE A 291 8.39 -1.83 -18.25
N ALA A 292 8.42 -3.08 -17.80
CA ALA A 292 7.93 -4.23 -18.56
C ALA A 292 6.69 -4.82 -17.88
N PHE A 293 5.65 -5.08 -18.65
CA PHE A 293 4.41 -5.72 -18.20
C PHE A 293 4.24 -7.06 -18.92
N GLU A 294 4.26 -8.14 -18.14
CA GLU A 294 4.21 -9.49 -18.67
C GLU A 294 2.90 -9.80 -19.39
N LYS A 295 3.01 -10.44 -20.57
CA LYS A 295 1.88 -11.00 -21.31
C LYS A 295 1.82 -12.51 -21.16
N LYS A 296 0.65 -13.09 -21.39
CA LYS A 296 0.47 -14.54 -21.35
C LYS A 296 1.33 -15.27 -22.39
N VAL A 297 1.53 -14.63 -23.53
CA VAL A 297 2.35 -15.16 -24.64
C VAL A 297 3.15 -14.03 -25.27
N GLY A 298 4.39 -14.31 -25.67
CA GLY A 298 5.25 -13.39 -26.37
C GLY A 298 6.10 -12.49 -25.46
N ARG A 299 6.60 -11.39 -26.04
CA ARG A 299 7.40 -10.41 -25.30
C ARG A 299 6.49 -9.55 -24.43
N PRO A 300 7.01 -9.04 -23.29
CA PRO A 300 6.30 -8.06 -22.46
C PRO A 300 5.89 -6.82 -23.25
N ASP A 301 4.84 -6.15 -22.80
CA ASP A 301 4.56 -4.78 -23.20
C ASP A 301 5.50 -3.85 -22.43
N TYR A 302 6.18 -2.97 -23.17
CA TYR A 302 7.10 -2.00 -22.57
C TYR A 302 6.46 -0.62 -22.50
N TRP A 303 6.78 0.09 -21.42
CA TRP A 303 6.29 1.44 -21.18
C TRP A 303 7.41 2.33 -20.67
N LEU A 304 7.36 3.59 -21.06
CA LEU A 304 8.10 4.66 -20.41
C LEU A 304 7.20 5.33 -19.39
N GLY A 305 7.46 5.07 -18.11
CA GLY A 305 6.78 5.73 -16.99
C GLY A 305 7.48 7.04 -16.64
N LEU A 306 6.71 8.15 -16.58
CA LEU A 306 7.20 9.47 -16.19
C LEU A 306 6.92 9.76 -14.73
N ASN A 307 7.12 11.02 -14.31
CA ASN A 307 6.89 11.44 -12.93
C ASN A 307 5.49 11.09 -12.42
N ASN A 308 4.45 11.36 -13.20
CA ASN A 308 3.07 11.10 -12.76
C ASN A 308 2.77 9.60 -12.62
N PHE A 309 3.39 8.74 -13.43
CA PHE A 309 3.34 7.29 -13.22
C PHE A 309 3.97 6.90 -11.87
N TYR A 310 5.15 7.45 -11.58
CA TYR A 310 5.83 7.21 -10.31
C TYR A 310 5.02 7.74 -9.11
N VAL A 311 4.35 8.88 -9.27
CA VAL A 311 3.48 9.44 -8.23
C VAL A 311 2.30 8.50 -7.94
N ILE A 312 1.69 7.86 -8.95
CA ILE A 312 0.65 6.85 -8.69
C ILE A 312 1.21 5.69 -7.86
N THR A 313 2.48 5.29 -8.06
CA THR A 313 3.10 4.25 -7.22
C THR A 313 3.33 4.68 -5.77
N ARG A 314 3.12 5.94 -5.40
CA ARG A 314 3.19 6.36 -3.98
C ARG A 314 1.95 5.94 -3.21
N TYR A 315 0.82 5.80 -3.91
CA TYR A 315 -0.42 5.29 -3.33
C TYR A 315 -0.31 3.80 -2.96
N ASN A 316 0.17 3.00 -3.89
CA ASN A 316 0.58 1.60 -3.67
C ASN A 316 1.89 1.34 -4.42
N HIS A 317 2.93 0.83 -3.72
CA HIS A 317 4.30 0.67 -4.22
C HIS A 317 4.44 -0.48 -5.25
N SER A 318 3.56 -0.49 -6.25
CA SER A 318 3.51 -1.47 -7.32
C SER A 318 3.37 -0.83 -8.70
N PRO A 319 4.23 -1.12 -9.68
CA PRO A 319 4.02 -0.68 -11.05
C PRO A 319 2.76 -1.29 -11.67
N LEU A 320 2.35 -2.49 -11.25
CA LEU A 320 1.11 -3.12 -11.71
C LEU A 320 -0.12 -2.33 -11.26
N TYR A 321 -0.11 -1.87 -10.00
CA TYR A 321 -1.15 -0.99 -9.47
C TYR A 321 -1.23 0.31 -10.27
N ALA A 322 -0.09 1.00 -10.43
CA ALA A 322 -0.06 2.27 -11.16
C ALA A 322 -0.58 2.13 -12.60
N MET A 323 -0.21 1.05 -13.29
CA MET A 323 -0.70 0.77 -14.64
C MET A 323 -2.19 0.43 -14.65
N ALA A 324 -2.70 -0.30 -13.66
CA ALA A 324 -4.13 -0.60 -13.55
C ALA A 324 -4.96 0.67 -13.32
N VAL A 325 -4.52 1.57 -12.43
CA VAL A 325 -5.14 2.88 -12.22
C VAL A 325 -5.14 3.69 -13.50
N TYR A 326 -3.99 3.83 -14.15
CA TYR A 326 -3.87 4.60 -15.40
C TYR A 326 -4.79 4.04 -16.49
N GLN A 327 -4.73 2.74 -16.78
CA GLN A 327 -5.56 2.12 -17.82
C GLN A 327 -7.06 2.16 -17.49
N LEU A 328 -7.44 2.02 -16.23
CA LEU A 328 -8.83 2.18 -15.82
C LEU A 328 -9.31 3.61 -16.03
N GLY A 329 -8.49 4.61 -15.65
CA GLY A 329 -8.79 6.02 -15.83
C GLY A 329 -8.99 6.38 -17.30
N GLU A 330 -8.05 5.99 -18.18
CA GLU A 330 -8.18 6.22 -19.61
C GLU A 330 -9.43 5.57 -20.21
N ALA A 331 -9.74 4.32 -19.84
CA ALA A 331 -10.92 3.63 -20.33
C ALA A 331 -12.24 4.28 -19.85
N ILE A 332 -12.29 4.81 -18.62
CA ILE A 332 -13.44 5.56 -18.11
C ILE A 332 -13.61 6.87 -18.90
N LYS A 333 -12.51 7.59 -19.11
CA LYS A 333 -12.49 8.86 -19.87
C LYS A 333 -12.95 8.67 -21.31
N GLU A 334 -12.47 7.64 -21.97
CA GLU A 334 -12.87 7.27 -23.33
C GLU A 334 -14.37 6.97 -23.39
N GLN A 335 -14.86 6.05 -22.54
CA GLN A 335 -16.27 5.66 -22.52
C GLN A 335 -17.22 6.80 -22.12
N ARG A 336 -16.74 7.84 -21.41
CA ARG A 336 -17.54 9.01 -21.04
C ARG A 336 -17.70 9.99 -22.23
N ARG A 337 -16.78 9.98 -23.19
CA ARG A 337 -16.84 10.84 -24.40
C ARG A 337 -17.78 10.30 -25.46
N ASP A 338 -17.97 8.98 -25.48
CA ASP A 338 -18.90 8.27 -26.37
C ASP A 338 -20.35 8.38 -25.86
#